data_b602a248087c542be83855e53a3d1c1a
#
_entry.id   b602a248087c542be83855e53a3d1c1a
#
_cell.length_a   1.000
_cell.length_b   1.000
_cell.length_c   1.000
_cell.angle_alpha   90.00
_cell.angle_beta   90.00
_cell.angle_gamma   90.00
#
_symmetry.space_group_name_H-M   'P 1'
#
loop_
_entity.id
_entity.type
_entity.pdbx_description
1 polymer ?
#
loop_
_entity_poly.entity_id
_entity_poly.type
_entity_poly.pdbx_seq_one_letter_code
_entity_poly.pdbx_strand_id
1 'polypeptide(L)'
;YEAPDYVKEELQEANVQLEQKPIGVDALVFIVNEDNPVQALTQQQLRDIYAGKITNWKDVGGKDQEIVAFQRGEDSGSQTLFKKLLIQGRELMTPPSELAPAAMGELVDSIADYNNSANAIGFSVYYYIDQMYSKPGLRLLAVDGVTPSNDTLADGSYPLCNDFYAVIHPDAAADSPERRLYDWLDTDAGQDCIKKSGYVAVGPQTTVTIVD
;
A
#
# COMPACT_ATOMS: atom_id res chain seq x y z
N TYR A 1 -6.99 -4.75 4.09
CA TYR A 1 -7.54 -3.96 2.99
C TYR A 1 -9.01 -4.30 2.82
N GLU A 2 -9.75 -3.56 1.98
CA GLU A 2 -11.13 -3.90 1.63
C GLU A 2 -11.22 -5.25 0.93
N ALA A 3 -12.37 -5.91 1.08
CA ALA A 3 -12.63 -7.17 0.37
C ALA A 3 -12.56 -6.94 -1.15
N PRO A 4 -11.87 -7.80 -1.91
CA PRO A 4 -11.90 -7.77 -3.37
C PRO A 4 -13.32 -7.98 -3.92
N ASP A 5 -13.58 -7.52 -5.14
CA ASP A 5 -14.92 -7.59 -5.72
C ASP A 5 -15.45 -9.04 -5.83
N TYR A 6 -14.59 -9.99 -6.20
CA TYR A 6 -14.99 -11.40 -6.25
C TYR A 6 -15.44 -11.95 -4.87
N VAL A 7 -14.80 -11.48 -3.76
CA VAL A 7 -15.21 -11.87 -2.41
C VAL A 7 -16.58 -11.27 -2.06
N LYS A 8 -16.81 -10.00 -2.48
CA LYS A 8 -18.12 -9.36 -2.29
C LYS A 8 -19.22 -10.09 -3.07
N GLU A 9 -18.94 -10.51 -4.31
CA GLU A 9 -19.85 -11.33 -5.13
C GLU A 9 -20.16 -12.68 -4.45
N GLU A 10 -19.14 -13.40 -3.95
CA GLU A 10 -19.32 -14.65 -3.22
C GLU A 10 -20.17 -14.47 -1.94
N LEU A 11 -19.95 -13.37 -1.20
CA LEU A 11 -20.75 -13.04 -0.01
C LEU A 11 -22.21 -12.78 -0.38
N GLN A 12 -22.47 -12.05 -1.48
CA GLN A 12 -23.81 -11.81 -1.99
C GLN A 12 -24.51 -13.11 -2.41
N GLU A 13 -23.83 -13.95 -3.19
CA GLU A 13 -24.37 -15.25 -3.64
C GLU A 13 -24.67 -16.18 -2.46
N ALA A 14 -23.82 -16.15 -1.43
CA ALA A 14 -24.03 -16.93 -0.20
C ALA A 14 -25.05 -16.31 0.76
N ASN A 15 -25.56 -15.11 0.46
CA ASN A 15 -26.40 -14.30 1.36
C ASN A 15 -25.76 -14.12 2.75
N VAL A 16 -24.45 -13.88 2.78
CA VAL A 16 -23.69 -13.63 4.00
C VAL A 16 -23.36 -12.13 4.07
N GLN A 17 -23.72 -11.50 5.18
CA GLN A 17 -23.33 -10.14 5.50
C GLN A 17 -22.16 -10.16 6.50
N LEU A 18 -21.25 -9.20 6.38
CA LEU A 18 -20.16 -8.99 7.31
C LEU A 18 -20.11 -7.53 7.73
N GLU A 19 -19.86 -7.30 8.99
CA GLU A 19 -19.53 -5.97 9.53
C GLU A 19 -18.04 -5.73 9.39
N GLN A 20 -17.66 -4.52 8.98
CA GLN A 20 -16.27 -4.09 8.98
C GLN A 20 -16.13 -2.67 9.54
N LYS A 21 -14.95 -2.39 10.10
CA LYS A 21 -14.55 -1.04 10.48
C LYS A 21 -13.04 -0.85 10.26
N PRO A 22 -12.60 0.34 9.85
CA PRO A 22 -11.18 0.65 9.79
C PRO A 22 -10.59 0.67 11.20
N ILE A 23 -9.42 0.08 11.37
CA ILE A 23 -8.72 0.03 12.66
C ILE A 23 -7.35 0.70 12.60
N GLY A 24 -6.86 0.99 11.42
CA GLY A 24 -5.61 1.70 11.20
C GLY A 24 -5.43 2.08 9.75
N VAL A 25 -4.42 2.92 9.49
CA VAL A 25 -4.04 3.37 8.15
C VAL A 25 -2.68 2.81 7.79
N ASP A 26 -2.55 2.37 6.55
CA ASP A 26 -1.29 2.11 5.86
C ASP A 26 -1.28 2.92 4.55
N ALA A 27 -0.25 2.80 3.73
CA ALA A 27 -0.18 3.52 2.47
C ALA A 27 0.57 2.74 1.40
N LEU A 28 0.19 2.97 0.15
CA LEU A 28 1.02 2.60 -0.99
C LEU A 28 2.18 3.60 -1.08
N VAL A 29 3.41 3.11 -1.02
CA VAL A 29 4.62 3.93 -1.12
C VAL A 29 5.50 3.48 -2.25
N PHE A 30 6.28 4.43 -2.81
CA PHE A 30 7.26 4.17 -3.87
C PHE A 30 8.66 4.24 -3.30
N ILE A 31 9.49 3.29 -3.71
CA ILE A 31 10.87 3.15 -3.27
C ILE A 31 11.83 3.24 -4.45
N VAL A 32 12.93 3.93 -4.22
CA VAL A 32 14.09 3.99 -5.12
C VAL A 32 15.36 3.76 -4.33
N ASN A 33 16.46 3.46 -5.03
CA ASN A 33 17.77 3.47 -4.41
C ASN A 33 18.16 4.92 -4.01
N GLU A 34 18.88 5.09 -2.91
CA GLU A 34 19.31 6.41 -2.43
C GLU A 34 20.20 7.18 -3.41
N ASP A 35 20.90 6.46 -4.30
CA ASP A 35 21.73 7.07 -5.37
C ASP A 35 20.90 7.67 -6.52
N ASN A 36 19.59 7.42 -6.57
CA ASN A 36 18.70 8.07 -7.51
C ASN A 36 18.47 9.53 -7.06
N PRO A 37 18.75 10.56 -7.88
CA PRO A 37 18.59 11.95 -7.47
C PRO A 37 17.12 12.40 -7.35
N VAL A 38 16.17 11.67 -7.95
CA VAL A 38 14.74 12.01 -7.89
C VAL A 38 14.20 11.76 -6.50
N GLN A 39 13.62 12.77 -5.88
CA GLN A 39 13.09 12.71 -4.51
C GLN A 39 11.56 12.72 -4.44
N ALA A 40 10.92 13.18 -5.51
CA ALA A 40 9.47 13.28 -5.56
C ALA A 40 8.97 13.02 -6.99
N LEU A 41 7.79 12.42 -7.08
CA LEU A 41 7.05 12.25 -8.33
C LEU A 41 5.58 12.61 -8.08
N THR A 42 4.92 13.13 -9.11
CA THR A 42 3.47 13.26 -9.07
C THR A 42 2.79 11.92 -9.34
N GLN A 43 1.56 11.73 -8.89
CA GLN A 43 0.77 10.56 -9.24
C GLN A 43 0.67 10.37 -10.76
N GLN A 44 0.60 11.48 -11.52
CA GLN A 44 0.55 11.39 -12.98
C GLN A 44 1.87 10.87 -13.56
N GLN A 45 3.02 11.34 -13.08
CA GLN A 45 4.33 10.82 -13.50
C GLN A 45 4.48 9.33 -13.17
N LEU A 46 4.05 8.92 -11.97
CA LEU A 46 4.03 7.51 -11.59
C LEU A 46 3.16 6.67 -12.55
N ARG A 47 1.95 7.13 -12.87
CA ARG A 47 1.08 6.45 -13.86
C ARG A 47 1.76 6.34 -15.23
N ASP A 48 2.39 7.43 -15.69
CA ASP A 48 3.05 7.46 -17.01
C ASP A 48 4.31 6.58 -17.05
N ILE A 49 5.04 6.45 -15.94
CA ILE A 49 6.15 5.48 -15.80
C ILE A 49 5.60 4.05 -15.94
N TYR A 50 4.60 3.69 -15.16
CA TYR A 50 4.04 2.33 -15.16
C TYR A 50 3.16 2.02 -16.38
N ALA A 51 2.78 3.02 -17.17
CA ALA A 51 2.20 2.85 -18.51
C ALA A 51 3.26 2.77 -19.62
N GLY A 52 4.56 2.91 -19.29
CA GLY A 52 5.63 2.92 -20.29
C GLY A 52 5.72 4.19 -21.14
N LYS A 53 5.07 5.27 -20.74
CA LYS A 53 5.09 6.58 -21.45
C LYS A 53 6.32 7.41 -21.03
N ILE A 54 6.74 7.32 -19.77
CA ILE A 54 7.99 7.86 -19.26
C ILE A 54 8.92 6.69 -19.00
N THR A 55 9.99 6.59 -19.77
CA THR A 55 10.95 5.46 -19.70
C THR A 55 12.35 5.90 -19.31
N ASN A 56 12.58 7.17 -19.10
CA ASN A 56 13.89 7.71 -18.75
C ASN A 56 13.79 8.68 -17.57
N TRP A 57 14.66 8.51 -16.59
CA TRP A 57 14.70 9.36 -15.40
C TRP A 57 14.90 10.84 -15.68
N LYS A 58 15.57 11.21 -16.78
CA LYS A 58 15.76 12.63 -17.16
C LYS A 58 14.44 13.36 -17.38
N ASP A 59 13.39 12.65 -17.81
CA ASP A 59 12.08 13.23 -18.10
C ASP A 59 11.34 13.65 -16.82
N VAL A 60 11.84 13.20 -15.66
CA VAL A 60 11.32 13.53 -14.32
C VAL A 60 12.40 14.16 -13.43
N GLY A 61 13.46 14.74 -14.01
CA GLY A 61 14.49 15.47 -13.28
C GLY A 61 15.65 14.63 -12.76
N GLY A 62 15.75 13.39 -13.18
CA GLY A 62 16.84 12.47 -12.85
C GLY A 62 17.98 12.46 -13.86
N LYS A 63 18.83 11.44 -13.76
CA LYS A 63 19.93 11.18 -14.71
C LYS A 63 19.40 10.66 -16.04
N ASP A 64 20.17 10.79 -17.11
CA ASP A 64 19.85 10.18 -18.42
C ASP A 64 20.10 8.65 -18.33
N GLN A 65 19.12 7.95 -17.78
CA GLN A 65 19.12 6.52 -17.55
C GLN A 65 17.71 5.96 -17.70
N GLU A 66 17.60 4.75 -18.25
CA GLU A 66 16.33 4.06 -18.40
C GLU A 66 15.72 3.74 -17.03
N ILE A 67 14.40 3.87 -16.91
CA ILE A 67 13.66 3.50 -15.70
C ILE A 67 13.39 2.00 -15.70
N VAL A 68 13.81 1.31 -14.65
CA VAL A 68 13.49 -0.09 -14.39
C VAL A 68 12.35 -0.15 -13.38
N ALA A 69 11.12 -0.29 -13.88
CA ALA A 69 9.92 -0.24 -13.06
C ALA A 69 9.47 -1.65 -12.65
N PHE A 70 9.67 -1.98 -11.37
CA PHE A 70 9.23 -3.24 -10.79
C PHE A 70 7.73 -3.21 -10.47
N GLN A 71 7.06 -4.32 -10.74
CA GLN A 71 5.69 -4.59 -10.33
C GLN A 71 5.64 -5.84 -9.45
N ARG A 72 4.47 -6.28 -9.10
CA ARG A 72 4.22 -7.54 -8.40
C ARG A 72 3.26 -8.40 -9.22
N GLY A 73 3.21 -9.69 -8.91
CA GLY A 73 2.21 -10.59 -9.50
C GLY A 73 0.78 -10.16 -9.20
N GLU A 74 -0.15 -10.53 -10.04
CA GLU A 74 -1.57 -10.14 -9.97
C GLU A 74 -2.22 -10.50 -8.61
N ASP A 75 -1.82 -11.62 -8.01
CA ASP A 75 -2.35 -12.10 -6.73
C ASP A 75 -1.71 -11.41 -5.51
N SER A 76 -0.82 -10.44 -5.73
CA SER A 76 -0.17 -9.70 -4.64
C SER A 76 -1.08 -8.59 -4.10
N GLY A 77 -1.25 -8.54 -2.78
CA GLY A 77 -1.99 -7.45 -2.12
C GLY A 77 -1.45 -6.05 -2.43
N SER A 78 -0.12 -5.89 -2.58
CA SER A 78 0.47 -4.60 -2.97
C SER A 78 0.16 -4.25 -4.42
N GLN A 79 0.06 -5.23 -5.34
CA GLN A 79 -0.36 -5.01 -6.71
C GLN A 79 -1.84 -4.59 -6.78
N THR A 80 -2.69 -5.24 -6.01
CA THR A 80 -4.10 -4.87 -5.89
C THR A 80 -4.23 -3.44 -5.39
N LEU A 81 -3.49 -3.08 -4.33
CA LEU A 81 -3.48 -1.73 -3.78
C LEU A 81 -2.96 -0.69 -4.79
N PHE A 82 -1.87 -1.02 -5.51
CA PHE A 82 -1.31 -0.20 -6.57
C PHE A 82 -2.33 0.06 -7.69
N LYS A 83 -3.02 -0.99 -8.15
CA LYS A 83 -4.08 -0.85 -9.15
C LYS A 83 -5.24 0.00 -8.65
N LYS A 84 -5.67 -0.21 -7.39
CA LYS A 84 -6.79 0.51 -6.77
C LYS A 84 -6.47 2.00 -6.59
N LEU A 85 -5.36 2.33 -5.94
CA LEU A 85 -5.07 3.71 -5.50
C LEU A 85 -4.45 4.57 -6.60
N LEU A 86 -3.56 3.99 -7.40
CA LEU A 86 -2.83 4.77 -8.42
C LEU A 86 -3.38 4.57 -9.82
N ILE A 87 -3.51 3.33 -10.30
CA ILE A 87 -3.84 3.04 -11.71
C ILE A 87 -5.31 3.32 -11.99
N GLN A 88 -6.24 2.89 -11.14
CA GLN A 88 -7.67 3.19 -11.22
C GLN A 88 -8.25 2.87 -12.61
N GLY A 89 -7.97 1.66 -13.12
CA GLY A 89 -8.44 1.20 -14.43
C GLY A 89 -7.75 1.82 -15.65
N ARG A 90 -6.70 2.64 -15.45
CA ARG A 90 -5.91 3.22 -16.54
C ARG A 90 -4.94 2.20 -17.12
N GLU A 91 -4.32 2.57 -18.23
CA GLU A 91 -3.30 1.78 -18.90
C GLU A 91 -2.14 1.43 -17.96
N LEU A 92 -1.75 0.16 -17.97
CA LEU A 92 -0.64 -0.40 -17.19
C LEU A 92 0.15 -1.33 -18.11
N MET A 93 1.46 -1.13 -18.21
CA MET A 93 2.30 -2.02 -18.98
C MET A 93 2.42 -3.38 -18.30
N THR A 94 2.51 -4.45 -19.10
CA THR A 94 2.89 -5.76 -18.59
C THR A 94 4.41 -5.77 -18.40
N PRO A 95 4.92 -5.94 -17.17
CA PRO A 95 6.35 -5.94 -16.94
C PRO A 95 6.97 -7.23 -17.49
N PRO A 96 8.24 -7.21 -17.91
CA PRO A 96 9.03 -8.43 -18.07
C PRO A 96 8.99 -9.29 -16.81
N SER A 97 9.06 -10.60 -16.93
CA SER A 97 8.93 -11.54 -15.79
C SER A 97 9.95 -11.29 -14.67
N GLU A 98 11.16 -10.89 -15.03
CA GLU A 98 12.23 -10.53 -14.11
C GLU A 98 11.96 -9.24 -13.29
N LEU A 99 11.04 -8.41 -13.74
CA LEU A 99 10.60 -7.20 -13.04
C LEU A 99 9.28 -7.38 -12.27
N ALA A 100 8.83 -8.62 -12.11
CA ALA A 100 7.64 -8.99 -11.34
C ALA A 100 7.94 -10.06 -10.29
N PRO A 101 8.79 -9.78 -9.29
CA PRO A 101 9.17 -10.75 -8.27
C PRO A 101 7.97 -11.26 -7.47
N ALA A 102 8.01 -12.54 -7.08
CA ALA A 102 6.92 -13.19 -6.37
C ALA A 102 6.80 -12.71 -4.92
N ALA A 103 7.93 -12.42 -4.25
CA ALA A 103 7.94 -11.95 -2.87
C ALA A 103 8.26 -10.44 -2.77
N MET A 104 7.68 -9.77 -1.75
CA MET A 104 7.94 -8.34 -1.52
C MET A 104 9.42 -8.10 -1.15
N GLY A 105 10.02 -8.99 -0.36
CA GLY A 105 11.44 -8.91 -0.01
C GLY A 105 12.35 -8.93 -1.25
N GLU A 106 12.05 -9.78 -2.24
CA GLU A 106 12.79 -9.83 -3.50
C GLU A 106 12.71 -8.51 -4.28
N LEU A 107 11.56 -7.85 -4.29
CA LEU A 107 11.40 -6.54 -4.90
C LEU A 107 12.27 -5.50 -4.18
N VAL A 108 12.19 -5.46 -2.87
CA VAL A 108 12.99 -4.52 -2.04
C VAL A 108 14.47 -4.77 -2.21
N ASP A 109 14.91 -6.03 -2.21
CA ASP A 109 16.30 -6.42 -2.43
C ASP A 109 16.79 -6.02 -3.84
N SER A 110 15.95 -6.22 -4.86
CA SER A 110 16.28 -5.84 -6.23
C SER A 110 16.54 -4.35 -6.38
N ILE A 111 15.80 -3.52 -5.65
CA ILE A 111 15.98 -2.05 -5.68
C ILE A 111 17.18 -1.63 -4.84
N ALA A 112 17.44 -2.30 -3.71
CA ALA A 112 18.57 -1.98 -2.84
C ALA A 112 19.92 -2.41 -3.42
N ASP A 113 20.01 -3.63 -3.96
CA ASP A 113 21.26 -4.35 -4.24
C ASP A 113 21.50 -4.62 -5.73
N TYR A 114 20.58 -4.28 -6.63
CA TYR A 114 20.70 -4.57 -8.06
C TYR A 114 21.84 -3.75 -8.71
N ASN A 115 22.57 -4.33 -9.68
CA ASN A 115 23.71 -3.68 -10.36
C ASN A 115 23.42 -2.31 -11.01
N ASN A 116 22.16 -1.97 -11.24
CA ASN A 116 21.67 -0.69 -11.71
C ASN A 116 20.60 -0.15 -10.77
N SER A 117 20.74 -0.34 -9.48
CA SER A 117 19.75 0.01 -8.46
C SER A 117 19.32 1.48 -8.51
N ALA A 118 20.22 2.39 -8.92
CA ALA A 118 19.88 3.80 -9.13
C ALA A 118 18.84 4.05 -10.23
N ASN A 119 18.58 3.06 -11.11
CA ASN A 119 17.57 3.15 -12.17
C ASN A 119 16.23 2.54 -11.76
N ALA A 120 16.21 1.79 -10.67
CA ALA A 120 15.04 1.02 -10.27
C ALA A 120 14.01 1.90 -9.53
N ILE A 121 12.74 1.62 -9.77
CA ILE A 121 11.61 2.07 -8.96
C ILE A 121 10.71 0.88 -8.68
N GLY A 122 10.18 0.81 -7.47
CA GLY A 122 9.16 -0.17 -7.09
C GLY A 122 8.20 0.41 -6.08
N PHE A 123 7.26 -0.41 -5.63
CA PHE A 123 6.28 0.00 -4.65
C PHE A 123 6.07 -1.08 -3.58
N SER A 124 5.63 -0.65 -2.43
CA SER A 124 5.32 -1.48 -1.28
C SER A 124 4.23 -0.83 -0.45
N VAL A 125 3.92 -1.40 0.70
CA VAL A 125 3.13 -0.74 1.73
C VAL A 125 4.06 -0.10 2.76
N TYR A 126 3.67 1.05 3.30
CA TYR A 126 4.50 1.87 4.19
C TYR A 126 4.98 1.07 5.41
N TYR A 127 4.08 0.38 6.09
CA TYR A 127 4.42 -0.42 7.27
C TYR A 127 5.50 -1.47 6.99
N TYR A 128 5.44 -2.12 5.82
CA TYR A 128 6.43 -3.14 5.45
C TYR A 128 7.83 -2.54 5.35
N ILE A 129 7.97 -1.39 4.70
CA ILE A 129 9.28 -0.73 4.51
C ILE A 129 9.78 -0.10 5.81
N ASP A 130 8.90 0.53 6.59
CA ASP A 130 9.28 1.26 7.80
C ASP A 130 9.57 0.32 8.98
N GLN A 131 8.73 -0.72 9.19
CA GLN A 131 8.76 -1.55 10.40
C GLN A 131 9.26 -2.98 10.19
N MET A 132 8.98 -3.59 9.02
CA MET A 132 9.27 -5.01 8.82
C MET A 132 10.55 -5.27 8.02
N TYR A 133 10.83 -4.49 7.00
CA TYR A 133 11.91 -4.74 6.05
C TYR A 133 12.65 -3.46 5.65
N SER A 134 13.09 -2.72 6.66
CA SER A 134 13.94 -1.54 6.45
C SER A 134 15.33 -1.98 5.96
N LYS A 135 15.73 -1.48 4.79
CA LYS A 135 17.06 -1.72 4.23
C LYS A 135 17.82 -0.41 4.04
N PRO A 136 19.12 -0.36 4.41
CA PRO A 136 19.99 0.74 3.99
C PRO A 136 20.02 0.86 2.46
N GLY A 137 20.22 2.06 1.94
CA GLY A 137 20.31 2.30 0.49
C GLY A 137 18.95 2.50 -0.20
N LEU A 138 17.84 2.48 0.54
CA LEU A 138 16.51 2.77 0.02
C LEU A 138 16.01 4.13 0.47
N ARG A 139 15.25 4.78 -0.40
CA ARG A 139 14.54 6.02 -0.11
C ARG A 139 13.09 5.92 -0.54
N LEU A 140 12.18 6.38 0.33
CA LEU A 140 10.79 6.61 -0.01
C LEU A 140 10.67 7.89 -0.86
N LEU A 141 9.93 7.82 -1.96
CA LEU A 141 9.62 8.98 -2.78
C LEU A 141 8.45 9.76 -2.19
N ALA A 142 8.56 11.09 -2.22
CA ALA A 142 7.40 11.93 -2.00
C ALA A 142 6.44 11.80 -3.20
N VAL A 143 5.14 11.74 -2.93
CA VAL A 143 4.08 11.72 -3.95
C VAL A 143 3.30 13.02 -3.86
N ASP A 144 3.17 13.73 -4.99
CA ASP A 144 2.57 15.06 -5.05
C ASP A 144 3.17 16.05 -4.03
N GLY A 145 4.47 15.88 -3.74
CA GLY A 145 5.22 16.73 -2.82
C GLY A 145 5.11 16.32 -1.35
N VAL A 146 4.37 15.26 -1.00
CA VAL A 146 4.22 14.79 0.38
C VAL A 146 5.04 13.52 0.59
N THR A 147 5.96 13.54 1.56
CA THR A 147 6.75 12.36 1.96
C THR A 147 5.89 11.48 2.88
N PRO A 148 5.82 10.16 2.63
CA PRO A 148 5.09 9.26 3.53
C PRO A 148 5.78 9.18 4.90
N SER A 149 4.98 9.33 5.95
CA SER A 149 5.38 9.20 7.36
C SER A 149 4.15 8.89 8.21
N ASN A 150 4.35 8.47 9.46
CA ASN A 150 3.23 8.25 10.38
C ASN A 150 2.36 9.50 10.51
N ASP A 151 2.95 10.69 10.53
CA ASP A 151 2.22 11.95 10.65
C ASP A 151 1.39 12.25 9.39
N THR A 152 1.99 12.11 8.18
CA THR A 152 1.30 12.38 6.91
C THR A 152 0.27 11.32 6.54
N LEU A 153 0.38 10.12 7.08
CA LEU A 153 -0.66 9.10 7.00
C LEU A 153 -1.80 9.39 7.99
N ALA A 154 -1.47 9.81 9.22
CA ALA A 154 -2.45 10.10 10.27
C ALA A 154 -3.32 11.31 9.93
N ASP A 155 -2.77 12.36 9.34
CA ASP A 155 -3.50 13.57 8.96
C ASP A 155 -4.11 13.51 7.55
N GLY A 156 -3.86 12.39 6.82
CA GLY A 156 -4.40 12.18 5.47
C GLY A 156 -3.76 13.06 4.39
N SER A 157 -2.66 13.74 4.66
CA SER A 157 -1.97 14.57 3.66
C SER A 157 -1.22 13.75 2.61
N TYR A 158 -0.77 12.52 2.94
CA TYR A 158 -0.21 11.61 1.95
C TYR A 158 -1.31 11.03 1.06
N PRO A 159 -1.23 11.17 -0.28
CA PRO A 159 -2.38 10.93 -1.15
C PRO A 159 -2.75 9.47 -1.40
N LEU A 160 -1.89 8.53 -1.06
CA LEU A 160 -2.08 7.10 -1.36
C LEU A 160 -2.27 6.26 -0.09
N CYS A 161 -2.99 6.82 0.88
CA CYS A 161 -3.39 6.11 2.09
C CYS A 161 -4.47 5.07 1.80
N ASN A 162 -4.49 4.02 2.59
CA ASN A 162 -5.53 2.99 2.59
C ASN A 162 -5.72 2.43 3.99
N ASP A 163 -6.97 2.35 4.40
CA ASP A 163 -7.32 1.75 5.68
C ASP A 163 -7.12 0.24 5.66
N PHE A 164 -6.86 -0.33 6.82
CA PHE A 164 -7.02 -1.77 7.05
C PHE A 164 -8.09 -2.00 8.11
N TYR A 165 -8.79 -3.13 7.98
CA TYR A 165 -10.09 -3.34 8.61
C TYR A 165 -10.07 -4.52 9.55
N ALA A 166 -10.83 -4.41 10.65
CA ALA A 166 -11.36 -5.57 11.35
C ALA A 166 -12.69 -5.96 10.71
N VAL A 167 -12.92 -7.27 10.57
CA VAL A 167 -14.14 -7.83 9.97
C VAL A 167 -14.71 -8.87 10.92
N ILE A 168 -16.05 -8.88 11.08
CA ILE A 168 -16.74 -9.81 11.95
C ILE A 168 -18.13 -10.17 11.38
N HIS A 169 -18.63 -11.35 11.73
CA HIS A 169 -20.02 -11.72 11.43
C HIS A 169 -20.98 -10.91 12.32
N PRO A 170 -22.07 -10.32 11.80
CA PRO A 170 -23.01 -9.50 12.57
C PRO A 170 -23.68 -10.26 13.72
N ASP A 171 -23.90 -11.59 13.55
CA ASP A 171 -24.52 -12.45 14.56
C ASP A 171 -23.54 -12.91 15.66
N ALA A 172 -22.28 -12.44 15.65
CA ALA A 172 -21.35 -12.74 16.74
C ALA A 172 -21.94 -12.27 18.07
N ALA A 173 -22.06 -13.22 19.03
CA ALA A 173 -22.68 -12.93 20.32
C ALA A 173 -21.92 -11.80 21.05
N ALA A 174 -22.65 -10.92 21.74
CA ALA A 174 -22.08 -9.72 22.38
C ALA A 174 -20.98 -10.06 23.42
N ASP A 175 -21.02 -11.24 24.02
CA ASP A 175 -20.05 -11.73 25.00
C ASP A 175 -19.01 -12.68 24.40
N SER A 176 -19.05 -12.91 23.08
CA SER A 176 -18.08 -13.76 22.39
C SER A 176 -16.69 -13.11 22.35
N PRO A 177 -15.60 -13.90 22.35
CA PRO A 177 -14.24 -13.38 22.28
C PRO A 177 -13.98 -12.51 21.05
N GLU A 178 -14.53 -12.90 19.89
CA GLU A 178 -14.37 -12.18 18.63
C GLU A 178 -15.09 -10.82 18.68
N ARG A 179 -16.32 -10.74 19.21
CA ARG A 179 -17.04 -9.46 19.38
C ARG A 179 -16.30 -8.55 20.37
N ARG A 180 -15.86 -9.08 21.48
CA ARG A 180 -15.09 -8.32 22.47
C ARG A 180 -13.78 -7.78 21.90
N LEU A 181 -13.07 -8.56 21.08
CA LEU A 181 -11.86 -8.09 20.40
C LEU A 181 -12.18 -7.00 19.38
N TYR A 182 -13.21 -7.24 18.56
CA TYR A 182 -13.67 -6.27 17.56
C TYR A 182 -13.99 -4.93 18.20
N ASP A 183 -14.78 -4.92 19.28
CA ASP A 183 -15.16 -3.70 19.98
C ASP A 183 -13.97 -3.04 20.71
N TRP A 184 -13.06 -3.86 21.27
CA TRP A 184 -11.87 -3.36 21.96
C TRP A 184 -10.93 -2.59 21.05
N LEU A 185 -10.84 -2.94 19.76
CA LEU A 185 -9.98 -2.24 18.78
C LEU A 185 -10.32 -0.76 18.61
N ASP A 186 -11.55 -0.33 18.95
CA ASP A 186 -11.95 1.08 18.92
C ASP A 186 -11.68 1.83 20.23
N THR A 187 -11.32 1.13 21.29
CA THR A 187 -10.99 1.78 22.57
C THR A 187 -9.62 2.47 22.49
N ASP A 188 -9.36 3.42 23.37
CA ASP A 188 -8.05 4.05 23.50
C ASP A 188 -6.93 3.00 23.68
N ALA A 189 -7.18 1.94 24.44
CA ALA A 189 -6.24 0.86 24.67
C ALA A 189 -5.97 0.04 23.39
N GLY A 190 -6.99 -0.22 22.59
CA GLY A 190 -6.88 -0.89 21.29
C GLY A 190 -6.10 -0.05 20.28
N GLN A 191 -6.46 1.23 20.17
CA GLN A 191 -5.77 2.17 19.30
C GLN A 191 -4.31 2.43 19.74
N ASP A 192 -4.03 2.47 21.04
CA ASP A 192 -2.66 2.51 21.56
C ASP A 192 -1.86 1.24 21.23
N CYS A 193 -2.50 0.10 21.21
CA CYS A 193 -1.87 -1.16 20.77
C CYS A 193 -1.47 -1.09 19.30
N ILE A 194 -2.35 -0.57 18.43
CA ILE A 194 -2.09 -0.36 17.00
C ILE A 194 -0.90 0.59 16.82
N LYS A 195 -0.88 1.72 17.52
CA LYS A 195 0.27 2.65 17.48
C LYS A 195 1.57 1.99 17.92
N LYS A 196 1.54 1.22 19.01
CA LYS A 196 2.73 0.51 19.53
C LYS A 196 3.22 -0.59 18.60
N SER A 197 2.36 -1.13 17.75
CA SER A 197 2.77 -2.08 16.72
C SER A 197 3.43 -1.42 15.50
N GLY A 198 3.47 -0.07 15.44
CA GLY A 198 4.08 0.71 14.36
C GLY A 198 3.09 1.14 13.26
N TYR A 199 1.83 0.72 13.35
CA TYR A 199 0.78 1.21 12.45
C TYR A 199 0.25 2.58 12.86
N VAL A 200 -0.35 3.29 11.91
CA VAL A 200 -1.07 4.54 12.17
C VAL A 200 -2.49 4.22 12.62
N ALA A 201 -2.86 4.69 13.80
CA ALA A 201 -4.21 4.54 14.35
C ALA A 201 -5.18 5.55 13.74
N VAL A 202 -6.46 5.19 13.68
CA VAL A 202 -7.54 6.03 13.10
C VAL A 202 -8.48 6.66 14.14
N GLY A 203 -8.39 6.24 15.39
CA GLY A 203 -9.38 6.60 16.42
C GLY A 203 -10.71 5.83 16.27
N PRO A 204 -11.75 6.16 17.06
CA PRO A 204 -13.05 5.50 17.01
C PRO A 204 -13.69 5.62 15.62
N GLN A 205 -14.17 4.52 15.08
CA GLN A 205 -14.72 4.43 13.73
C GLN A 205 -16.13 3.85 13.71
N THR A 206 -16.89 4.21 12.67
CA THR A 206 -18.21 3.64 12.44
C THR A 206 -18.08 2.28 11.73
N THR A 207 -18.77 1.28 12.26
CA THR A 207 -18.95 -0.01 11.59
C THR A 207 -19.82 0.16 10.34
N VAL A 208 -19.45 -0.48 9.25
CA VAL A 208 -20.25 -0.54 8.01
C VAL A 208 -20.40 -2.00 7.55
N THR A 209 -21.48 -2.31 6.83
CA THR A 209 -21.68 -3.62 6.21
C THR A 209 -20.85 -3.72 4.93
N ILE A 210 -20.21 -4.88 4.68
CA ILE A 210 -19.37 -5.07 3.48
C ILE A 210 -20.22 -5.15 2.21
N VAL A 211 -21.43 -5.67 2.33
CA VAL A 211 -22.38 -5.86 1.23
C VAL A 211 -23.68 -5.18 1.59
N ASP A 212 -24.02 -4.11 0.88
CA ASP A 212 -25.32 -3.48 0.81
C ASP A 212 -25.89 -3.63 -0.61
#